data_538db904912e54455188e447dfc84cd6
#
_entry.id   538db904912e54455188e447dfc84cd6
#
_cell.length_a   1.000
_cell.length_b   1.000
_cell.length_c   1.000
_cell.angle_alpha   90.00
_cell.angle_beta   90.00
_cell.angle_gamma   90.00
#
_symmetry.space_group_name_H-M   'P 1'
#
loop_
_entity.id
_entity.type
_entity.pdbx_description
1 polymer ?
#
loop_
_entity_poly.entity_id
_entity_poly.type
_entity_poly.pdbx_seq_one_letter_code
_entity_poly.pdbx_strand_id
1 'polypeptide(L)'
;MHKIKLKNSDNMDVAREYPDYRFHVTDSIIFTSDRKMLASLVVAGIPFETENDNVLTNLFNSVKNFLIGLGKEGDLYLWTHLIKKRATINGEWNYDNDFLSRFSKKYLALFTSSAFYKSTWYLTFGIPYDDVDTGIERMNEMTQQAQKALLPFNASLLSVYNTYISEVADYLSLLLNAEHNMIPLSSTPLSSSICDSEWYFGADVLELRNNESDSKKFATNYILKDFPIETTPGQWDFLLKQPYEFILTQSFIFESPTKTLKNIDSQLNKLQSANDAAKIQQEELEAGKEAVAAGITLFGSLHCALTVFGDTPDQARSNGIKLSAEFITSGKGFRFSRASLASPFVFFSHMPLNKRRPLDTRRTITNLACLMSFHNYSSGKKSGNPIGDGSAIMPLKTDSGSVYWFNTHYSPPEKNVTGQKIAGHAMFLGATGTGKTTFEATASGFLQRFDPLMFVVDYNRSTELFVRAYGGSYFTLQEGIYTGCNPWQLAEGPESPVWHRLLAFLKRWTQVLARDNQGNPCSDEHGIELNAAVESIMRMPVEERRTALLLDIVSPELQTRLAKWCDNGEYAWAVDSPGIPSIHCIIKKWDLIQPLSWTQKTVFILPVNLYSRSCFSTKKSCNAAAI
;
A
#
# COMPACT_ATOMS: atom_id res chain seq x y z
N MET A 1 -28.16 -26.14 -27.96
CA MET A 1 -26.91 -25.85 -27.22
C MET A 1 -26.87 -26.76 -26.01
N HIS A 2 -25.99 -27.75 -25.99
CA HIS A 2 -25.84 -28.61 -24.82
C HIS A 2 -25.08 -27.85 -23.72
N LYS A 3 -25.79 -27.49 -22.67
CA LYS A 3 -25.14 -26.98 -21.43
C LYS A 3 -24.62 -28.21 -20.69
N ILE A 4 -23.30 -28.29 -20.48
CA ILE A 4 -22.74 -29.26 -19.55
C ILE A 4 -23.04 -28.72 -18.16
N LYS A 5 -23.90 -29.41 -17.42
CA LYS A 5 -24.28 -29.07 -16.04
C LYS A 5 -23.47 -29.94 -15.11
N LEU A 6 -22.56 -29.33 -14.36
CA LEU A 6 -21.86 -29.99 -13.28
C LEU A 6 -22.50 -29.47 -11.97
N LYS A 7 -23.27 -30.30 -11.30
CA LYS A 7 -23.91 -29.96 -10.02
C LYS A 7 -23.12 -30.53 -8.85
N ASN A 8 -23.15 -29.79 -7.77
CA ASN A 8 -22.56 -30.22 -6.51
C ASN A 8 -23.25 -31.50 -5.94
N SER A 9 -24.51 -31.73 -6.29
CA SER A 9 -25.23 -32.93 -5.93
C SER A 9 -24.76 -34.21 -6.61
N ASP A 10 -24.04 -34.08 -7.74
CA ASP A 10 -23.45 -35.22 -8.48
C ASP A 10 -21.98 -35.37 -8.06
N ASN A 11 -21.72 -35.40 -6.75
CA ASN A 11 -20.43 -35.37 -6.06
C ASN A 11 -19.35 -36.33 -6.62
N MET A 12 -19.71 -37.32 -7.40
CA MET A 12 -18.75 -38.27 -7.95
C MET A 12 -18.05 -37.74 -9.23
N ASP A 13 -18.68 -36.91 -10.02
CA ASP A 13 -18.09 -36.42 -11.28
C ASP A 13 -17.29 -35.13 -11.11
N VAL A 14 -17.72 -34.22 -10.24
CA VAL A 14 -17.00 -32.98 -9.95
C VAL A 14 -15.70 -33.25 -9.19
N ALA A 15 -15.69 -34.18 -8.27
CA ALA A 15 -14.49 -34.61 -7.54
C ALA A 15 -13.37 -35.19 -8.45
N ARG A 16 -13.65 -35.45 -9.73
CA ARG A 16 -12.67 -35.90 -10.74
C ARG A 16 -12.04 -34.76 -11.53
N GLU A 17 -12.61 -33.56 -11.49
CA GLU A 17 -12.14 -32.43 -12.30
C GLU A 17 -11.02 -31.65 -11.60
N TYR A 18 -10.90 -31.74 -10.28
CA TYR A 18 -9.83 -31.15 -9.50
C TYR A 18 -9.27 -32.14 -8.47
N PRO A 19 -8.08 -31.86 -7.87
CA PRO A 19 -7.44 -32.77 -6.94
C PRO A 19 -8.31 -33.06 -5.71
N ASP A 20 -8.30 -34.31 -5.26
CA ASP A 20 -8.98 -34.72 -4.06
C ASP A 20 -8.15 -34.35 -2.82
N TYR A 21 -8.32 -33.08 -2.37
CA TYR A 21 -7.71 -32.57 -1.15
C TYR A 21 -8.37 -33.23 0.05
N ARG A 22 -7.57 -33.88 0.88
CA ARG A 22 -8.09 -34.68 2.00
C ARG A 22 -8.19 -33.86 3.28
N PHE A 23 -7.11 -33.76 4.02
CA PHE A 23 -7.09 -33.16 5.34
C PHE A 23 -5.80 -32.36 5.55
N HIS A 24 -5.79 -31.53 6.56
CA HIS A 24 -4.59 -30.95 7.09
C HIS A 24 -3.75 -32.01 7.82
N VAL A 25 -2.45 -32.09 7.53
CA VAL A 25 -1.46 -32.87 8.29
C VAL A 25 -0.72 -32.00 9.31
N THR A 26 -0.64 -30.70 9.03
CA THR A 26 -0.24 -29.62 9.96
C THR A 26 -1.15 -28.43 9.74
N ASP A 27 -1.00 -27.38 10.53
CA ASP A 27 -1.81 -26.16 10.36
C ASP A 27 -1.71 -25.54 8.95
N SER A 28 -0.63 -25.78 8.22
CA SER A 28 -0.36 -25.18 6.92
C SER A 28 -0.22 -26.15 5.75
N ILE A 29 -0.14 -27.45 6.01
CA ILE A 29 0.09 -28.49 4.99
C ILE A 29 -1.14 -29.36 4.84
N ILE A 30 -1.60 -29.50 3.59
CA ILE A 30 -2.70 -30.39 3.20
C ILE A 30 -2.16 -31.53 2.36
N PHE A 31 -2.72 -32.72 2.46
CA PHE A 31 -2.42 -33.83 1.56
C PHE A 31 -3.57 -34.18 0.62
N THR A 32 -3.23 -34.81 -0.50
CA THR A 32 -4.16 -35.29 -1.51
C THR A 32 -4.22 -36.81 -1.54
N SER A 33 -5.30 -37.37 -2.08
CA SER A 33 -5.46 -38.84 -2.21
C SER A 33 -4.42 -39.49 -3.11
N ASP A 34 -3.76 -38.75 -4.02
CA ASP A 34 -2.72 -39.23 -4.91
C ASP A 34 -1.30 -39.03 -4.37
N ARG A 35 -1.16 -39.01 -3.05
CA ARG A 35 0.12 -38.90 -2.31
C ARG A 35 0.93 -37.66 -2.67
N LYS A 36 0.31 -36.51 -2.66
CA LYS A 36 1.00 -35.22 -2.72
C LYS A 36 0.65 -34.38 -1.53
N MET A 37 1.59 -33.56 -1.09
CA MET A 37 1.39 -32.51 -0.10
C MET A 37 1.44 -31.16 -0.78
N LEU A 38 0.69 -30.21 -0.25
CA LEU A 38 0.73 -28.81 -0.68
C LEU A 38 0.77 -27.86 0.50
N ALA A 39 1.45 -26.74 0.30
CA ALA A 39 1.41 -25.57 1.18
C ALA A 39 1.35 -24.31 0.35
N SER A 40 0.65 -23.30 0.84
CA SER A 40 0.38 -22.08 0.09
C SER A 40 0.79 -20.84 0.89
N LEU A 41 1.35 -19.85 0.19
CA LEU A 41 1.66 -18.54 0.71
C LEU A 41 0.77 -17.50 0.05
N VAL A 42 0.32 -16.52 0.82
CA VAL A 42 -0.19 -15.26 0.28
C VAL A 42 0.98 -14.27 0.21
N VAL A 43 1.08 -13.55 -0.90
CA VAL A 43 2.15 -12.59 -1.15
C VAL A 43 1.51 -11.22 -1.39
N ALA A 44 1.78 -10.26 -0.51
CA ALA A 44 1.22 -8.92 -0.64
C ALA A 44 1.81 -8.18 -1.85
N GLY A 45 3.05 -8.50 -2.20
CA GLY A 45 3.79 -7.87 -3.28
C GLY A 45 4.49 -6.60 -2.86
N ILE A 46 5.26 -6.02 -3.78
CA ILE A 46 5.98 -4.76 -3.55
C ILE A 46 5.44 -3.64 -4.44
N PRO A 47 5.44 -2.38 -3.95
CA PRO A 47 5.22 -1.22 -4.79
C PRO A 47 6.39 -1.07 -5.79
N PHE A 48 6.09 -1.08 -7.07
CA PHE A 48 7.12 -1.03 -8.13
C PHE A 48 7.26 0.35 -8.79
N GLU A 49 6.23 1.19 -8.74
CA GLU A 49 6.21 2.48 -9.46
C GLU A 49 7.23 3.50 -8.95
N THR A 50 7.61 3.42 -7.68
CA THR A 50 8.55 4.34 -7.03
C THR A 50 9.89 3.70 -6.69
N GLU A 51 10.05 2.42 -6.99
CA GLU A 51 11.29 1.69 -6.73
C GLU A 51 12.33 1.90 -7.84
N ASN A 52 13.59 1.77 -7.46
CA ASN A 52 14.70 1.86 -8.40
C ASN A 52 14.80 0.56 -9.22
N ASP A 53 15.05 0.69 -10.53
CA ASP A 53 15.18 -0.45 -11.45
C ASP A 53 16.24 -1.48 -10.99
N ASN A 54 17.32 -1.02 -10.36
CA ASN A 54 18.34 -1.92 -9.80
C ASN A 54 17.78 -2.76 -8.64
N VAL A 55 16.91 -2.19 -7.80
CA VAL A 55 16.27 -2.92 -6.69
C VAL A 55 15.33 -3.98 -7.26
N LEU A 56 14.49 -3.61 -8.24
CA LEU A 56 13.57 -4.54 -8.91
C LEU A 56 14.33 -5.68 -9.60
N THR A 57 15.43 -5.36 -10.28
CA THR A 57 16.30 -6.36 -10.93
C THR A 57 16.92 -7.32 -9.91
N ASN A 58 17.39 -6.82 -8.78
CA ASN A 58 17.97 -7.66 -7.72
C ASN A 58 16.91 -8.59 -7.11
N LEU A 59 15.71 -8.08 -6.88
CA LEU A 59 14.59 -8.87 -6.35
C LEU A 59 14.17 -9.96 -7.34
N PHE A 60 14.06 -9.62 -8.62
CA PHE A 60 13.80 -10.60 -9.68
C PHE A 60 14.86 -11.71 -9.70
N ASN A 61 16.15 -11.36 -9.65
CA ASN A 61 17.24 -12.34 -9.60
C ASN A 61 17.19 -13.21 -8.35
N SER A 62 16.81 -12.63 -7.20
CA SER A 62 16.65 -13.40 -5.95
C SER A 62 15.53 -14.44 -6.08
N VAL A 63 14.37 -14.06 -6.62
CA VAL A 63 13.25 -14.99 -6.86
C VAL A 63 13.66 -16.08 -7.86
N LYS A 64 14.30 -15.70 -8.98
CA LYS A 64 14.78 -16.66 -9.98
C LYS A 64 15.76 -17.67 -9.37
N ASN A 65 16.76 -17.21 -8.62
CA ASN A 65 17.77 -18.08 -7.99
C ASN A 65 17.16 -18.99 -6.92
N PHE A 66 16.20 -18.47 -6.16
CA PHE A 66 15.44 -19.28 -5.20
C PHE A 66 14.70 -20.43 -5.92
N LEU A 67 14.00 -20.15 -7.01
CA LEU A 67 13.29 -21.18 -7.79
C LEU A 67 14.24 -22.20 -8.42
N ILE A 68 15.42 -21.77 -8.89
CA ILE A 68 16.46 -22.67 -9.38
C ILE A 68 16.93 -23.60 -8.26
N GLY A 69 17.15 -23.03 -7.06
CA GLY A 69 17.56 -23.79 -5.88
C GLY A 69 16.57 -24.90 -5.53
N LEU A 70 15.28 -24.55 -5.46
CA LEU A 70 14.21 -25.50 -5.13
C LEU A 70 14.00 -26.58 -6.19
N GLY A 71 14.13 -26.22 -7.46
CA GLY A 71 13.80 -27.13 -8.58
C GLY A 71 14.90 -28.13 -8.93
N LYS A 72 16.08 -28.09 -8.29
CA LYS A 72 17.22 -28.97 -8.65
C LYS A 72 16.93 -30.45 -8.51
N GLU A 73 16.11 -30.83 -7.54
CA GLU A 73 15.77 -32.23 -7.29
C GLU A 73 14.70 -32.76 -8.27
N GLY A 74 13.99 -31.87 -9.00
CA GLY A 74 12.82 -32.23 -9.77
C GLY A 74 11.62 -32.48 -8.84
N ASP A 75 10.55 -33.05 -9.40
CA ASP A 75 9.32 -33.45 -8.66
C ASP A 75 8.67 -32.35 -7.80
N LEU A 76 8.94 -31.10 -8.14
CA LEU A 76 8.30 -29.92 -7.56
C LEU A 76 7.19 -29.42 -8.48
N TYR A 77 6.04 -29.15 -7.87
CA TYR A 77 4.87 -28.54 -8.50
C TYR A 77 4.71 -27.13 -7.94
N LEU A 78 4.57 -26.15 -8.81
CA LEU A 78 4.37 -24.76 -8.44
C LEU A 78 3.10 -24.22 -9.10
N TRP A 79 2.24 -23.58 -8.32
CA TRP A 79 1.13 -22.77 -8.80
C TRP A 79 1.27 -21.35 -8.30
N THR A 80 1.16 -20.38 -9.19
CA THR A 80 1.00 -18.98 -8.81
C THR A 80 -0.34 -18.46 -9.27
N HIS A 81 -0.96 -17.63 -8.44
CA HIS A 81 -2.20 -16.97 -8.78
C HIS A 81 -2.07 -15.47 -8.58
N LEU A 82 -2.46 -14.70 -9.60
CA LEU A 82 -2.81 -13.31 -9.43
C LEU A 82 -4.33 -13.21 -9.46
N ILE A 83 -4.93 -12.93 -8.32
CA ILE A 83 -6.38 -12.83 -8.17
C ILE A 83 -6.76 -11.38 -7.95
N LYS A 84 -7.59 -10.83 -8.83
CA LYS A 84 -8.14 -9.50 -8.69
C LYS A 84 -9.62 -9.58 -8.38
N LYS A 85 -9.99 -9.05 -7.20
CA LYS A 85 -11.34 -9.10 -6.68
C LYS A 85 -11.85 -7.71 -6.38
N ARG A 86 -13.18 -7.53 -6.52
CA ARG A 86 -13.87 -6.32 -6.09
C ARG A 86 -13.72 -6.18 -4.57
N ALA A 87 -13.30 -4.97 -4.14
CA ALA A 87 -13.17 -4.64 -2.72
C ALA A 87 -14.30 -3.69 -2.33
N THR A 88 -14.91 -3.93 -1.18
CA THR A 88 -15.88 -3.04 -0.57
C THR A 88 -15.25 -2.33 0.62
N ILE A 89 -15.47 -1.03 0.72
CA ILE A 89 -15.08 -0.25 1.88
C ILE A 89 -16.34 0.00 2.68
N ASN A 90 -16.44 -0.67 3.82
CA ASN A 90 -17.44 -0.41 4.83
C ASN A 90 -16.78 0.35 5.98
N GLY A 91 -17.36 1.43 6.42
CA GLY A 91 -16.90 2.18 7.60
C GLY A 91 -17.75 3.42 7.79
N GLU A 92 -18.21 3.61 8.99
CA GLU A 92 -18.78 4.86 9.46
C GLU A 92 -17.79 5.50 10.42
N TRP A 93 -17.49 6.77 10.21
CA TRP A 93 -16.64 7.54 11.10
C TRP A 93 -17.47 8.61 11.79
N ASN A 94 -17.39 8.62 13.10
CA ASN A 94 -18.15 9.54 13.93
C ASN A 94 -17.32 10.80 14.22
N TYR A 95 -17.95 11.94 14.12
CA TYR A 95 -17.39 13.26 14.42
C TYR A 95 -18.39 14.04 15.27
N ASP A 96 -17.90 14.81 16.24
CA ASP A 96 -18.76 15.73 17.00
C ASP A 96 -19.23 16.93 16.14
N ASN A 97 -18.51 17.20 15.05
CA ASN A 97 -18.80 18.27 14.12
C ASN A 97 -19.76 17.76 13.01
N ASP A 98 -20.93 18.38 12.87
CA ASP A 98 -21.96 17.99 11.90
C ASP A 98 -21.49 18.14 10.43
N PHE A 99 -20.67 19.17 10.12
CA PHE A 99 -20.09 19.32 8.80
C PHE A 99 -19.17 18.13 8.48
N LEU A 100 -18.27 17.74 9.39
CA LEU A 100 -17.37 16.62 9.19
C LEU A 100 -18.11 15.30 9.08
N SER A 101 -19.16 15.09 9.85
CA SER A 101 -20.01 13.91 9.75
C SER A 101 -20.66 13.78 8.38
N ARG A 102 -21.23 14.85 7.85
CA ARG A 102 -21.80 14.89 6.50
C ARG A 102 -20.74 14.78 5.40
N PHE A 103 -19.59 15.44 5.58
CA PHE A 103 -18.50 15.40 4.63
C PHE A 103 -17.90 13.98 4.55
N SER A 104 -17.62 13.34 5.69
CA SER A 104 -17.08 11.97 5.71
C SER A 104 -18.02 10.96 5.09
N LYS A 105 -19.33 11.06 5.35
CA LYS A 105 -20.35 10.20 4.73
C LYS A 105 -20.35 10.34 3.21
N LYS A 106 -20.31 11.59 2.68
CA LYS A 106 -20.21 11.83 1.23
C LYS A 106 -18.91 11.34 0.64
N TYR A 107 -17.79 11.55 1.34
CA TYR A 107 -16.47 11.08 0.89
C TYR A 107 -16.41 9.55 0.83
N LEU A 108 -16.86 8.87 1.88
CA LEU A 108 -16.87 7.40 1.92
C LEU A 108 -17.84 6.80 0.90
N ALA A 109 -18.95 7.51 0.59
CA ALA A 109 -19.88 7.10 -0.47
C ALA A 109 -19.21 6.99 -1.84
N LEU A 110 -18.14 7.74 -2.12
CA LEU A 110 -17.36 7.59 -3.36
C LEU A 110 -16.70 6.21 -3.45
N PHE A 111 -16.39 5.60 -2.30
CA PHE A 111 -15.75 4.29 -2.23
C PHE A 111 -16.76 3.14 -2.19
N THR A 112 -18.00 3.37 -1.81
CA THR A 112 -19.07 2.36 -1.88
C THR A 112 -19.79 2.36 -3.22
N SER A 113 -19.86 3.50 -3.90
CA SER A 113 -20.52 3.63 -5.21
C SER A 113 -19.65 3.22 -6.40
N SER A 114 -18.32 3.24 -6.24
CA SER A 114 -17.36 2.86 -7.28
C SER A 114 -16.83 1.46 -7.03
N ALA A 115 -16.57 0.72 -8.10
CA ALA A 115 -15.88 -0.55 -7.99
C ALA A 115 -14.40 -0.31 -7.69
N PHE A 116 -13.95 -0.79 -6.56
CA PHE A 116 -12.54 -0.88 -6.20
C PHE A 116 -12.09 -2.33 -6.30
N TYR A 117 -10.82 -2.52 -6.58
CA TYR A 117 -10.26 -3.85 -6.75
C TYR A 117 -9.04 -4.04 -5.87
N LYS A 118 -8.89 -5.24 -5.33
CA LYS A 118 -7.69 -5.69 -4.62
C LYS A 118 -7.04 -6.79 -5.44
N SER A 119 -5.76 -6.64 -5.73
CA SER A 119 -4.93 -7.68 -6.33
C SER A 119 -4.17 -8.42 -5.23
N THR A 120 -4.19 -9.75 -5.28
CA THR A 120 -3.52 -10.60 -4.30
C THR A 120 -2.78 -11.71 -5.05
N TRP A 121 -1.50 -11.90 -4.72
CA TRP A 121 -0.73 -13.02 -5.21
C TRP A 121 -0.78 -14.19 -4.24
N TYR A 122 -0.85 -15.39 -4.78
CA TYR A 122 -0.70 -16.64 -4.04
C TYR A 122 0.38 -17.49 -4.71
N LEU A 123 1.13 -18.23 -3.89
CA LEU A 123 2.16 -19.15 -4.33
C LEU A 123 1.94 -20.47 -3.61
N THR A 124 1.71 -21.55 -4.36
CA THR A 124 1.50 -22.88 -3.82
C THR A 124 2.60 -23.82 -4.28
N PHE A 125 3.21 -24.50 -3.35
CA PHE A 125 4.14 -25.60 -3.59
C PHE A 125 3.43 -26.92 -3.42
N GLY A 126 3.81 -27.90 -4.26
CA GLY A 126 3.37 -29.28 -4.14
C GLY A 126 4.54 -30.23 -4.33
N ILE A 127 4.59 -31.27 -3.52
CA ILE A 127 5.60 -32.33 -3.60
C ILE A 127 4.92 -33.70 -3.49
N PRO A 128 5.41 -34.73 -4.21
CA PRO A 128 5.04 -36.10 -3.91
C PRO A 128 5.70 -36.57 -2.62
N TYR A 129 5.12 -37.53 -1.94
CA TYR A 129 5.68 -38.16 -0.77
C TYR A 129 5.42 -39.66 -0.78
N ASP A 130 6.39 -40.41 -0.24
CA ASP A 130 6.25 -41.83 0.02
C ASP A 130 5.91 -42.08 1.51
N ASP A 131 6.60 -41.35 2.39
CA ASP A 131 6.37 -41.31 3.83
C ASP A 131 5.86 -39.94 4.27
N VAL A 132 4.89 -39.93 5.19
CA VAL A 132 4.20 -38.70 5.62
C VAL A 132 5.13 -37.77 6.39
N ASP A 133 5.90 -38.31 7.33
CA ASP A 133 6.76 -37.49 8.19
C ASP A 133 7.87 -36.82 7.40
N THR A 134 8.54 -37.58 6.53
CA THR A 134 9.56 -37.06 5.60
C THR A 134 8.96 -36.00 4.65
N GLY A 135 7.74 -36.22 4.18
CA GLY A 135 7.02 -35.25 3.36
C GLY A 135 6.73 -33.94 4.08
N ILE A 136 6.34 -34.00 5.34
CA ILE A 136 6.12 -32.82 6.19
C ILE A 136 7.41 -32.05 6.43
N GLU A 137 8.50 -32.74 6.78
CA GLU A 137 9.82 -32.12 6.99
C GLU A 137 10.26 -31.36 5.73
N ARG A 138 10.25 -32.03 4.57
CA ARG A 138 10.63 -31.43 3.29
C ARG A 138 9.77 -30.21 2.94
N MET A 139 8.44 -30.28 3.15
CA MET A 139 7.55 -29.16 2.87
C MET A 139 7.79 -27.99 3.84
N ASN A 140 8.06 -28.26 5.11
CA ASN A 140 8.38 -27.24 6.11
C ASN A 140 9.70 -26.52 5.76
N GLU A 141 10.74 -27.24 5.39
CA GLU A 141 12.01 -26.64 4.94
C GLU A 141 11.79 -25.75 3.72
N MET A 142 11.04 -26.22 2.72
CA MET A 142 10.74 -25.48 1.51
C MET A 142 9.95 -24.20 1.79
N THR A 143 8.93 -24.27 2.63
CA THR A 143 8.11 -23.10 2.99
C THR A 143 8.88 -22.08 3.81
N GLN A 144 9.77 -22.51 4.70
CA GLN A 144 10.67 -21.61 5.43
C GLN A 144 11.67 -20.92 4.50
N GLN A 145 12.25 -21.64 3.54
CA GLN A 145 13.10 -21.04 2.52
C GLN A 145 12.33 -20.04 1.66
N ALA A 146 11.09 -20.37 1.27
CA ALA A 146 10.23 -19.50 0.50
C ALA A 146 9.89 -18.21 1.27
N GLN A 147 9.51 -18.30 2.55
CA GLN A 147 9.24 -17.14 3.39
C GLN A 147 10.46 -16.22 3.52
N LYS A 148 11.65 -16.77 3.67
CA LYS A 148 12.91 -15.99 3.73
C LYS A 148 13.21 -15.31 2.39
N ALA A 149 13.11 -16.05 1.28
CA ALA A 149 13.40 -15.52 -0.06
C ALA A 149 12.38 -14.46 -0.50
N LEU A 150 11.12 -14.59 -0.07
CA LEU A 150 10.01 -13.70 -0.43
C LEU A 150 9.69 -12.67 0.68
N LEU A 151 10.55 -12.54 1.70
CA LEU A 151 10.38 -11.54 2.76
C LEU A 151 10.19 -10.11 2.22
N PRO A 152 10.95 -9.64 1.20
CA PRO A 152 10.74 -8.31 0.62
C PRO A 152 9.35 -8.10 -0.01
N PHE A 153 8.68 -9.18 -0.38
CA PHE A 153 7.34 -9.17 -0.99
C PHE A 153 6.22 -9.37 0.04
N ASN A 154 6.55 -9.36 1.35
CA ASN A 154 5.60 -9.60 2.44
C ASN A 154 4.79 -10.89 2.23
N ALA A 155 5.50 -11.99 2.03
CA ALA A 155 4.91 -13.31 1.90
C ALA A 155 4.65 -13.93 3.26
N SER A 156 3.44 -14.46 3.48
CA SER A 156 3.04 -15.19 4.68
C SER A 156 2.42 -16.54 4.34
N LEU A 157 2.74 -17.55 5.14
CA LEU A 157 2.22 -18.89 4.99
C LEU A 157 0.74 -18.93 5.41
N LEU A 158 -0.13 -19.47 4.58
CA LEU A 158 -1.51 -19.72 4.93
C LEU A 158 -1.60 -20.87 5.93
N SER A 159 -2.40 -20.70 6.97
CA SER A 159 -2.50 -21.66 8.07
C SER A 159 -3.90 -21.74 8.63
N VAL A 160 -4.08 -22.59 9.61
CA VAL A 160 -5.30 -22.63 10.42
C VAL A 160 -5.22 -21.53 11.47
N TYR A 161 -6.22 -20.65 11.50
CA TYR A 161 -6.33 -19.62 12.52
C TYR A 161 -7.53 -19.86 13.44
N ASN A 162 -7.50 -19.28 14.63
CA ASN A 162 -8.52 -19.52 15.66
C ASN A 162 -8.78 -21.01 15.95
N THR A 163 -7.78 -21.86 15.73
CA THR A 163 -7.79 -23.31 15.96
C THR A 163 -8.71 -24.15 15.06
N TYR A 164 -9.53 -23.54 14.22
CA TYR A 164 -10.50 -24.28 13.42
C TYR A 164 -10.83 -23.73 12.02
N ILE A 165 -10.37 -22.55 11.64
CA ILE A 165 -10.64 -21.98 10.32
C ILE A 165 -9.39 -22.09 9.43
N SER A 166 -9.52 -22.69 8.26
CA SER A 166 -8.43 -22.91 7.33
C SER A 166 -8.35 -21.81 6.28
N GLU A 167 -7.26 -21.02 6.31
CA GLU A 167 -6.96 -20.04 5.24
C GLU A 167 -6.62 -20.72 3.92
N VAL A 168 -6.02 -21.91 3.96
CA VAL A 168 -5.72 -22.69 2.74
C VAL A 168 -7.01 -23.15 2.08
N ALA A 169 -7.99 -23.60 2.86
CA ALA A 169 -9.30 -24.01 2.33
C ALA A 169 -10.08 -22.82 1.78
N ASP A 170 -10.07 -21.65 2.45
CA ASP A 170 -10.66 -20.41 1.92
C ASP A 170 -10.03 -20.03 0.55
N TYR A 171 -8.69 -20.06 0.45
CA TYR A 171 -8.02 -19.81 -0.81
C TYR A 171 -8.41 -20.80 -1.92
N LEU A 172 -8.47 -22.09 -1.63
CA LEU A 172 -8.92 -23.11 -2.60
C LEU A 172 -10.39 -22.91 -2.99
N SER A 173 -11.24 -22.56 -2.01
CA SER A 173 -12.65 -22.22 -2.23
C SER A 173 -12.80 -20.99 -3.13
N LEU A 174 -11.98 -19.96 -2.93
CA LEU A 174 -11.97 -18.76 -3.78
C LEU A 174 -11.74 -19.09 -5.26
N LEU A 175 -10.89 -20.07 -5.57
CA LEU A 175 -10.61 -20.49 -6.95
C LEU A 175 -11.82 -21.18 -7.60
N LEU A 176 -12.65 -21.88 -6.81
CA LEU A 176 -13.83 -22.60 -7.29
C LEU A 176 -15.09 -21.73 -7.33
N ASN A 177 -15.31 -20.92 -6.27
CA ASN A 177 -16.55 -20.21 -6.07
C ASN A 177 -16.47 -18.74 -6.46
N ALA A 178 -15.26 -18.25 -6.79
CA ALA A 178 -14.96 -16.83 -7.03
C ALA A 178 -15.35 -15.92 -5.84
N GLU A 179 -15.50 -16.46 -4.63
CA GLU A 179 -15.83 -15.78 -3.38
C GLU A 179 -15.01 -16.37 -2.22
N HIS A 180 -14.73 -15.55 -1.21
CA HIS A 180 -14.12 -16.00 0.03
C HIS A 180 -15.15 -16.63 0.94
N ASN A 181 -14.86 -17.82 1.46
CA ASN A 181 -15.71 -18.53 2.40
C ASN A 181 -14.88 -18.92 3.62
N MET A 182 -15.41 -18.66 4.81
CA MET A 182 -14.77 -19.13 6.05
C MET A 182 -15.01 -20.63 6.20
N ILE A 183 -14.02 -21.46 5.88
CA ILE A 183 -14.14 -22.91 5.89
C ILE A 183 -13.56 -23.47 7.19
N PRO A 184 -14.43 -24.02 8.07
CA PRO A 184 -13.97 -24.66 9.29
C PRO A 184 -13.37 -26.05 8.99
N LEU A 185 -12.43 -26.45 9.81
CA LEU A 185 -11.94 -27.83 9.83
C LEU A 185 -13.08 -28.78 10.17
N SER A 186 -13.19 -29.85 9.42
CA SER A 186 -14.21 -30.86 9.59
C SER A 186 -13.65 -32.28 9.41
N SER A 187 -14.43 -33.27 9.73
CA SER A 187 -14.10 -34.68 9.45
C SER A 187 -14.36 -35.12 8.01
N THR A 188 -14.92 -34.21 7.18
CA THR A 188 -15.10 -34.44 5.74
C THR A 188 -13.86 -33.99 4.97
N PRO A 189 -13.52 -34.63 3.83
CA PRO A 189 -12.43 -34.20 2.99
C PRO A 189 -12.59 -32.74 2.55
N LEU A 190 -11.50 -31.99 2.51
CA LEU A 190 -11.52 -30.58 2.11
C LEU A 190 -12.08 -30.38 0.70
N SER A 191 -11.83 -31.32 -0.23
CA SER A 191 -12.40 -31.28 -1.57
C SER A 191 -13.94 -31.17 -1.59
N SER A 192 -14.62 -31.68 -0.58
CA SER A 192 -16.07 -31.54 -0.43
C SER A 192 -16.48 -30.24 0.27
N SER A 193 -15.65 -29.75 1.19
CA SER A 193 -15.97 -28.57 2.00
C SER A 193 -15.71 -27.24 1.27
N ILE A 194 -14.76 -27.22 0.32
CA ILE A 194 -14.40 -26.00 -0.42
C ILE A 194 -15.35 -25.68 -1.57
N CYS A 195 -16.22 -26.60 -1.93
CA CYS A 195 -17.10 -26.50 -3.08
C CYS A 195 -18.51 -26.07 -2.64
N ASP A 196 -18.91 -24.87 -3.01
CA ASP A 196 -20.23 -24.32 -2.70
C ASP A 196 -21.02 -23.88 -3.93
N SER A 197 -20.41 -23.91 -5.12
CA SER A 197 -21.02 -23.41 -6.35
C SER A 197 -21.50 -24.51 -7.29
N GLU A 198 -22.51 -24.20 -8.11
CA GLU A 198 -22.84 -24.91 -9.32
C GLU A 198 -22.22 -24.21 -10.55
N TRP A 199 -21.64 -24.97 -11.47
CA TRP A 199 -21.03 -24.46 -12.68
C TRP A 199 -21.83 -24.87 -13.91
N TYR A 200 -22.19 -23.89 -14.74
CA TYR A 200 -22.89 -24.11 -16.00
C TYR A 200 -22.01 -23.64 -17.16
N PHE A 201 -21.32 -24.58 -17.79
CA PHE A 201 -20.46 -24.30 -18.93
C PHE A 201 -21.28 -24.17 -20.21
N GLY A 202 -21.39 -22.94 -20.72
CA GLY A 202 -21.94 -22.65 -22.04
C GLY A 202 -20.90 -22.76 -23.16
N ALA A 203 -21.26 -22.36 -24.36
CA ALA A 203 -20.33 -22.39 -25.48
C ALA A 203 -19.13 -21.45 -25.31
N ASP A 204 -19.32 -20.32 -24.64
CA ASP A 204 -18.33 -19.26 -24.50
C ASP A 204 -18.36 -18.55 -23.15
N VAL A 205 -19.32 -18.85 -22.30
CA VAL A 205 -19.48 -18.25 -20.97
C VAL A 205 -19.75 -19.36 -19.95
N LEU A 206 -19.07 -19.25 -18.81
CA LEU A 206 -19.33 -20.01 -17.61
C LEU A 206 -20.27 -19.17 -16.72
N GLU A 207 -21.33 -19.80 -16.22
CA GLU A 207 -22.18 -19.25 -15.16
C GLU A 207 -21.87 -19.99 -13.85
N LEU A 208 -21.50 -19.23 -12.82
CA LEU A 208 -21.32 -19.73 -11.45
C LEU A 208 -22.55 -19.31 -10.64
N ARG A 209 -23.11 -20.25 -9.90
CA ARG A 209 -24.16 -20.00 -8.90
C ARG A 209 -23.65 -20.45 -7.55
N ASN A 210 -23.47 -19.51 -6.65
CA ASN A 210 -23.07 -19.80 -5.30
C ASN A 210 -24.33 -20.11 -4.46
N ASN A 211 -24.31 -21.24 -3.73
CA ASN A 211 -25.48 -21.71 -2.98
C ASN A 211 -25.70 -20.93 -1.66
N GLU A 212 -24.62 -20.54 -0.97
CA GLU A 212 -24.73 -19.79 0.29
C GLU A 212 -25.16 -18.34 0.08
N SER A 213 -24.55 -17.63 -0.89
CA SER A 213 -24.83 -16.22 -1.13
C SER A 213 -25.97 -15.98 -2.12
N ASP A 214 -26.53 -17.02 -2.73
CA ASP A 214 -27.48 -16.94 -3.87
C ASP A 214 -27.01 -15.99 -4.97
N SER A 215 -25.69 -15.82 -5.06
CA SER A 215 -25.07 -14.93 -6.03
C SER A 215 -24.81 -15.64 -7.36
N LYS A 216 -24.87 -14.87 -8.46
CA LYS A 216 -24.56 -15.37 -9.81
C LYS A 216 -23.42 -14.54 -10.38
N LYS A 217 -22.40 -15.23 -10.90
CA LYS A 217 -21.30 -14.62 -11.64
C LYS A 217 -21.16 -15.29 -13.00
N PHE A 218 -20.71 -14.52 -13.95
CA PHE A 218 -20.42 -15.01 -15.30
C PHE A 218 -18.94 -14.86 -15.58
N ALA A 219 -18.36 -15.82 -16.29
CA ALA A 219 -16.93 -15.78 -16.60
C ALA A 219 -16.64 -16.28 -18.02
N THR A 220 -15.52 -15.84 -18.55
CA THR A 220 -14.93 -16.38 -19.79
C THR A 220 -13.54 -16.91 -19.49
N ASN A 221 -13.25 -18.11 -19.99
CA ASN A 221 -11.99 -18.81 -19.75
C ASN A 221 -11.07 -18.69 -20.96
N TYR A 222 -9.79 -18.41 -20.69
CA TYR A 222 -8.73 -18.24 -21.68
C TYR A 222 -7.53 -19.08 -21.31
N ILE A 223 -6.80 -19.53 -22.33
CA ILE A 223 -5.56 -20.28 -22.17
C ILE A 223 -4.46 -19.62 -22.98
N LEU A 224 -3.26 -19.57 -22.41
CA LEU A 224 -2.10 -19.04 -23.10
C LEU A 224 -1.69 -19.99 -24.25
N LYS A 225 -1.70 -19.47 -25.47
CA LYS A 225 -1.36 -20.21 -26.66
C LYS A 225 0.02 -19.87 -27.20
N ASP A 226 0.31 -18.59 -27.34
CA ASP A 226 1.55 -18.13 -27.92
C ASP A 226 2.31 -17.19 -26.96
N PHE A 227 3.63 -17.32 -26.96
CA PHE A 227 4.56 -16.48 -26.19
C PHE A 227 5.23 -15.47 -27.13
N PRO A 228 5.61 -14.28 -26.62
CA PRO A 228 6.49 -13.38 -27.34
C PRO A 228 7.89 -13.99 -27.51
N ILE A 229 8.70 -13.40 -28.38
CA ILE A 229 10.10 -13.80 -28.60
C ILE A 229 10.90 -13.68 -27.30
N GLU A 230 10.69 -12.58 -26.56
CA GLU A 230 11.35 -12.32 -25.29
C GLU A 230 10.35 -12.11 -24.16
N THR A 231 10.70 -12.58 -22.97
CA THR A 231 9.97 -12.29 -21.73
C THR A 231 10.80 -11.43 -20.81
N THR A 232 10.20 -10.36 -20.29
CA THR A 232 10.85 -9.41 -19.39
C THR A 232 10.11 -9.34 -18.06
N PRO A 233 10.82 -9.10 -16.94
CA PRO A 233 10.17 -8.92 -15.64
C PRO A 233 9.12 -7.81 -15.68
N GLY A 234 8.01 -8.00 -14.97
CA GLY A 234 6.93 -7.01 -14.90
C GLY A 234 6.09 -6.85 -16.18
N GLN A 235 6.29 -7.69 -17.19
CA GLN A 235 5.58 -7.60 -18.46
C GLN A 235 4.05 -7.74 -18.33
N TRP A 236 3.56 -8.29 -17.21
CA TRP A 236 2.14 -8.45 -16.90
C TRP A 236 1.62 -7.46 -15.84
N ASP A 237 2.40 -6.45 -15.46
CA ASP A 237 1.98 -5.46 -14.44
C ASP A 237 0.77 -4.61 -14.90
N PHE A 238 0.50 -4.50 -16.20
CA PHE A 238 -0.71 -3.88 -16.74
C PHE A 238 -2.00 -4.52 -16.20
N LEU A 239 -1.95 -5.79 -15.77
CA LEU A 239 -3.08 -6.49 -15.14
C LEU A 239 -3.55 -5.83 -13.86
N LEU A 240 -2.61 -5.21 -13.12
CA LEU A 240 -2.91 -4.53 -11.86
C LEU A 240 -3.82 -3.31 -12.06
N LYS A 241 -3.87 -2.73 -13.27
CA LYS A 241 -4.72 -1.56 -13.60
C LYS A 241 -6.09 -1.94 -14.17
N GLN A 242 -6.35 -3.21 -14.44
CA GLN A 242 -7.61 -3.61 -15.09
C GLN A 242 -8.83 -3.40 -14.18
N PRO A 243 -9.95 -2.85 -14.71
CA PRO A 243 -11.12 -2.48 -13.92
C PRO A 243 -12.16 -3.62 -13.83
N TYR A 244 -11.71 -4.87 -13.68
CA TYR A 244 -12.57 -6.05 -13.54
C TYR A 244 -11.91 -7.18 -12.76
N GLU A 245 -12.75 -8.12 -12.29
CA GLU A 245 -12.30 -9.28 -11.55
C GLU A 245 -11.73 -10.35 -12.50
N PHE A 246 -10.64 -10.97 -12.10
CA PHE A 246 -10.06 -12.12 -12.83
C PHE A 246 -9.23 -13.02 -11.88
N ILE A 247 -9.02 -14.26 -12.33
CA ILE A 247 -8.04 -15.19 -11.79
C ILE A 247 -7.06 -15.52 -12.91
N LEU A 248 -5.81 -15.18 -12.75
CA LEU A 248 -4.71 -15.61 -13.60
C LEU A 248 -3.88 -16.64 -12.86
N THR A 249 -3.72 -17.80 -13.47
CA THR A 249 -2.93 -18.91 -12.91
C THR A 249 -1.75 -19.23 -13.80
N GLN A 250 -0.60 -19.42 -13.20
CA GLN A 250 0.56 -20.02 -13.82
C GLN A 250 0.89 -21.28 -13.04
N SER A 251 0.95 -22.41 -13.69
CA SER A 251 1.40 -23.66 -13.08
C SER A 251 2.65 -24.17 -13.75
N PHE A 252 3.62 -24.58 -12.96
CA PHE A 252 4.92 -25.03 -13.44
C PHE A 252 5.30 -26.35 -12.76
N ILE A 253 5.54 -27.37 -13.57
CA ILE A 253 6.04 -28.66 -13.09
C ILE A 253 7.51 -28.76 -13.46
N PHE A 254 8.35 -28.80 -12.47
CA PHE A 254 9.79 -28.85 -12.67
C PHE A 254 10.24 -30.17 -13.30
N GLU A 255 11.18 -30.10 -14.24
CA GLU A 255 11.84 -31.26 -14.81
C GLU A 255 13.26 -31.38 -14.21
N SER A 256 13.66 -32.60 -13.84
CA SER A 256 15.04 -32.82 -13.40
C SER A 256 16.03 -32.47 -14.51
N PRO A 257 17.24 -31.96 -14.18
CA PRO A 257 18.27 -31.63 -15.19
C PRO A 257 18.57 -32.79 -16.13
N THR A 258 18.65 -34.01 -15.61
CA THR A 258 18.88 -35.22 -16.42
C THR A 258 17.77 -35.46 -17.45
N LYS A 259 16.51 -35.30 -17.07
CA LYS A 259 15.37 -35.44 -17.97
C LYS A 259 15.36 -34.33 -19.02
N THR A 260 15.65 -33.09 -18.61
CA THR A 260 15.74 -31.95 -19.50
C THR A 260 16.82 -32.15 -20.57
N LEU A 261 18.03 -32.53 -20.17
CA LEU A 261 19.13 -32.77 -21.09
C LEU A 261 18.78 -33.87 -22.12
N LYS A 262 18.23 -35.01 -21.67
CA LYS A 262 17.76 -36.08 -22.58
C LYS A 262 16.70 -35.56 -23.57
N ASN A 263 15.81 -34.71 -23.13
CA ASN A 263 14.75 -34.16 -23.98
C ASN A 263 15.33 -33.19 -25.03
N ILE A 264 16.29 -32.34 -24.64
CA ILE A 264 16.97 -31.42 -25.57
C ILE A 264 17.77 -32.24 -26.62
N ASP A 265 18.54 -33.24 -26.20
CA ASP A 265 19.28 -34.10 -27.10
C ASP A 265 18.36 -34.82 -28.09
N SER A 266 17.23 -35.34 -27.61
CA SER A 266 16.22 -35.95 -28.50
C SER A 266 15.68 -34.98 -29.54
N GLN A 267 15.46 -33.71 -29.15
CA GLN A 267 14.97 -32.67 -30.05
C GLN A 267 16.03 -32.26 -31.08
N LEU A 268 17.28 -32.06 -30.64
CA LEU A 268 18.42 -31.76 -31.51
C LEU A 268 18.63 -32.87 -32.53
N ASN A 269 18.60 -34.14 -32.11
CA ASN A 269 18.72 -35.29 -33.03
C ASN A 269 17.58 -35.33 -34.09
N LYS A 270 16.34 -34.97 -33.71
CA LYS A 270 15.21 -34.88 -34.65
C LYS A 270 15.42 -33.79 -35.67
N LEU A 271 15.86 -32.58 -35.24
CA LEU A 271 16.14 -31.46 -36.15
C LEU A 271 17.26 -31.79 -37.13
N GLN A 272 18.34 -32.41 -36.65
CA GLN A 272 19.45 -32.87 -37.50
C GLN A 272 19.03 -33.97 -38.47
N SER A 273 18.23 -34.94 -38.02
CA SER A 273 17.74 -36.03 -38.89
C SER A 273 16.75 -35.55 -39.93
N ALA A 274 15.97 -34.53 -39.67
CA ALA A 274 15.02 -33.92 -40.61
C ALA A 274 15.69 -32.95 -41.60
N ASN A 275 17.01 -32.72 -41.48
CA ASN A 275 17.77 -31.74 -42.25
C ASN A 275 17.11 -30.35 -42.23
N ASP A 276 16.54 -30.00 -41.07
CA ASP A 276 15.77 -28.77 -40.89
C ASP A 276 16.71 -27.56 -40.96
N ALA A 277 16.38 -26.61 -41.84
CA ALA A 277 17.15 -25.38 -42.06
C ALA A 277 17.10 -24.36 -40.90
N ALA A 278 16.38 -24.67 -39.81
CA ALA A 278 16.18 -23.79 -38.68
C ALA A 278 17.43 -23.75 -37.74
N LYS A 279 18.56 -23.24 -38.26
CA LYS A 279 19.80 -23.09 -37.48
C LYS A 279 19.61 -22.34 -36.14
N ILE A 280 18.78 -21.32 -36.14
CA ILE A 280 18.47 -20.53 -34.95
C ILE A 280 17.89 -21.40 -33.83
N GLN A 281 16.97 -22.32 -34.17
CA GLN A 281 16.41 -23.25 -33.18
C GLN A 281 17.45 -24.22 -32.60
N GLN A 282 18.39 -24.65 -33.42
CA GLN A 282 19.46 -25.53 -32.97
C GLN A 282 20.40 -24.81 -32.02
N GLU A 283 20.82 -23.58 -32.36
CA GLU A 283 21.68 -22.74 -31.53
C GLU A 283 21.01 -22.39 -30.16
N GLU A 284 19.70 -22.08 -30.18
CA GLU A 284 18.93 -21.84 -28.95
C GLU A 284 18.84 -23.09 -28.04
N LEU A 285 18.65 -24.28 -28.63
CA LEU A 285 18.59 -25.53 -27.89
C LEU A 285 19.97 -25.91 -27.30
N GLU A 286 21.05 -25.68 -28.06
CA GLU A 286 22.42 -25.90 -27.58
C GLU A 286 22.77 -24.94 -26.42
N ALA A 287 22.47 -23.65 -26.57
CA ALA A 287 22.62 -22.67 -25.49
C ALA A 287 21.78 -23.03 -24.25
N GLY A 288 20.54 -23.49 -24.45
CA GLY A 288 19.69 -23.99 -23.38
C GLY A 288 20.29 -25.22 -22.68
N LYS A 289 20.88 -26.14 -23.44
CA LYS A 289 21.57 -27.33 -22.89
C LYS A 289 22.76 -26.95 -22.02
N GLU A 290 23.59 -26.03 -22.50
CA GLU A 290 24.74 -25.50 -21.74
C GLU A 290 24.30 -24.82 -20.45
N ALA A 291 23.26 -23.97 -20.50
CA ALA A 291 22.73 -23.27 -19.34
C ALA A 291 22.17 -24.24 -18.26
N VAL A 292 21.51 -25.35 -18.68
CA VAL A 292 21.05 -26.39 -17.75
C VAL A 292 22.22 -27.16 -17.17
N ALA A 293 23.20 -27.53 -17.98
CA ALA A 293 24.39 -28.25 -17.52
C ALA A 293 25.21 -27.41 -16.51
N ALA A 294 25.27 -26.09 -16.74
CA ALA A 294 25.91 -25.14 -15.81
C ALA A 294 25.07 -24.81 -14.56
N GLY A 295 23.82 -25.29 -14.47
CA GLY A 295 22.90 -24.96 -13.36
C GLY A 295 22.40 -23.51 -13.34
N ILE A 296 22.53 -22.79 -14.45
CA ILE A 296 22.10 -21.38 -14.60
C ILE A 296 20.58 -21.28 -14.72
N THR A 297 19.94 -22.29 -15.30
CA THR A 297 18.49 -22.39 -15.48
C THR A 297 18.00 -23.82 -15.36
N LEU A 298 16.71 -23.99 -15.14
CA LEU A 298 16.01 -25.26 -15.21
C LEU A 298 14.82 -25.12 -16.15
N PHE A 299 14.37 -26.24 -16.69
CA PHE A 299 13.16 -26.29 -17.49
C PHE A 299 12.03 -26.97 -16.72
N GLY A 300 10.83 -26.69 -17.15
CA GLY A 300 9.61 -27.34 -16.67
C GLY A 300 8.45 -27.13 -17.64
N SER A 301 7.36 -27.79 -17.35
CA SER A 301 6.11 -27.66 -18.08
C SER A 301 5.34 -26.48 -17.50
N LEU A 302 5.28 -25.36 -18.23
CA LEU A 302 4.52 -24.15 -17.88
C LEU A 302 3.15 -24.18 -18.55
N HIS A 303 2.11 -23.92 -17.76
CA HIS A 303 0.74 -23.72 -18.23
C HIS A 303 0.19 -22.42 -17.64
N CYS A 304 -0.59 -21.66 -18.42
CA CYS A 304 -1.23 -20.44 -17.95
C CYS A 304 -2.71 -20.45 -18.32
N ALA A 305 -3.57 -20.24 -17.32
CA ALA A 305 -5.01 -20.11 -17.46
C ALA A 305 -5.48 -18.75 -16.93
N LEU A 306 -6.49 -18.18 -17.58
CA LEU A 306 -7.08 -16.90 -17.22
C LEU A 306 -8.60 -17.03 -17.22
N THR A 307 -9.24 -16.71 -16.09
CA THR A 307 -10.70 -16.59 -16.00
C THR A 307 -11.07 -15.15 -15.69
N VAL A 308 -11.89 -14.53 -16.54
CA VAL A 308 -12.31 -13.13 -16.42
C VAL A 308 -13.79 -13.07 -16.12
N PHE A 309 -14.17 -12.35 -15.07
CA PHE A 309 -15.53 -12.28 -14.55
C PHE A 309 -16.30 -11.05 -15.02
N GLY A 310 -17.63 -11.15 -14.94
CA GLY A 310 -18.57 -10.07 -15.13
C GLY A 310 -19.89 -10.37 -14.43
N ASP A 311 -20.67 -9.33 -14.15
CA ASP A 311 -21.98 -9.45 -13.49
C ASP A 311 -23.06 -9.95 -14.47
N THR A 312 -22.80 -9.85 -15.78
CA THR A 312 -23.66 -10.37 -16.86
C THR A 312 -22.83 -11.14 -17.88
N PRO A 313 -23.45 -12.06 -18.69
CA PRO A 313 -22.76 -12.78 -19.74
C PRO A 313 -22.04 -11.87 -20.75
N ASP A 314 -22.68 -10.76 -21.14
CA ASP A 314 -22.11 -9.81 -22.10
C ASP A 314 -20.94 -9.03 -21.51
N GLN A 315 -21.03 -8.67 -20.23
CA GLN A 315 -19.93 -8.03 -19.51
C GLN A 315 -18.73 -8.98 -19.39
N ALA A 316 -18.95 -10.25 -19.02
CA ALA A 316 -17.87 -11.24 -18.96
C ALA A 316 -17.17 -11.43 -20.33
N ARG A 317 -17.95 -11.48 -21.42
CA ARG A 317 -17.38 -11.52 -22.79
C ARG A 317 -16.57 -10.28 -23.11
N SER A 318 -17.14 -9.09 -22.87
CA SER A 318 -16.48 -7.81 -23.15
C SER A 318 -15.18 -7.67 -22.37
N ASN A 319 -15.20 -7.96 -21.06
CA ASN A 319 -14.03 -7.89 -20.18
C ASN A 319 -12.94 -8.87 -20.66
N GLY A 320 -13.33 -10.10 -20.99
CA GLY A 320 -12.40 -11.12 -21.45
C GLY A 320 -11.75 -10.79 -22.80
N ILE A 321 -12.50 -10.25 -23.76
CA ILE A 321 -11.97 -9.80 -25.05
C ILE A 321 -10.98 -8.66 -24.84
N LYS A 322 -11.33 -7.65 -24.03
CA LYS A 322 -10.46 -6.52 -23.75
C LYS A 322 -9.16 -6.98 -23.10
N LEU A 323 -9.24 -7.83 -22.08
CA LEU A 323 -8.05 -8.32 -21.38
C LEU A 323 -7.15 -9.18 -22.30
N SER A 324 -7.76 -10.03 -23.12
CA SER A 324 -7.02 -10.82 -24.11
C SER A 324 -6.29 -9.94 -25.14
N ALA A 325 -6.89 -8.83 -25.56
CA ALA A 325 -6.25 -7.86 -26.45
C ALA A 325 -5.09 -7.12 -25.75
N GLU A 326 -5.24 -6.77 -24.47
CA GLU A 326 -4.19 -6.14 -23.68
C GLU A 326 -2.93 -7.02 -23.52
N PHE A 327 -3.06 -8.33 -23.45
CA PHE A 327 -1.91 -9.24 -23.46
C PHE A 327 -1.09 -9.15 -24.76
N ILE A 328 -1.73 -8.83 -25.88
CA ILE A 328 -1.05 -8.66 -27.17
C ILE A 328 -0.35 -7.30 -27.22
N THR A 329 -1.01 -6.25 -26.76
CA THR A 329 -0.51 -4.86 -26.83
C THR A 329 0.41 -4.54 -25.67
N SER A 330 -0.12 -4.40 -24.48
CA SER A 330 0.62 -4.05 -23.25
C SER A 330 1.50 -5.21 -22.77
N GLY A 331 1.06 -6.46 -22.93
CA GLY A 331 1.82 -7.68 -22.64
C GLY A 331 2.89 -8.04 -23.67
N LYS A 332 3.08 -7.21 -24.70
CA LYS A 332 4.12 -7.37 -25.73
C LYS A 332 4.09 -8.70 -26.49
N GLY A 333 2.89 -9.20 -26.84
CA GLY A 333 2.73 -10.33 -27.75
C GLY A 333 2.32 -11.65 -27.13
N PHE A 334 1.95 -11.70 -25.86
CA PHE A 334 1.28 -12.88 -25.33
C PHE A 334 -0.10 -13.04 -25.93
N ARG A 335 -0.44 -14.25 -26.32
CA ARG A 335 -1.72 -14.54 -26.95
C ARG A 335 -2.52 -15.55 -26.14
N PHE A 336 -3.54 -15.05 -25.47
CA PHE A 336 -4.55 -15.86 -24.80
C PHE A 336 -5.71 -16.15 -25.74
N SER A 337 -6.02 -17.44 -25.94
CA SER A 337 -7.15 -17.87 -26.73
C SER A 337 -8.32 -18.27 -25.84
N ARG A 338 -9.53 -17.83 -26.22
CA ARG A 338 -10.74 -18.20 -25.47
C ARG A 338 -11.00 -19.69 -25.58
N ALA A 339 -11.26 -20.34 -24.45
CA ALA A 339 -11.63 -21.73 -24.39
C ALA A 339 -13.16 -21.89 -24.59
N SER A 340 -13.56 -22.81 -25.45
CA SER A 340 -14.96 -23.20 -25.66
C SER A 340 -15.22 -24.58 -25.05
N LEU A 341 -15.01 -25.64 -25.81
CA LEU A 341 -15.14 -27.03 -25.35
C LEU A 341 -14.17 -27.39 -24.23
N ALA A 342 -12.99 -26.78 -24.24
CA ALA A 342 -11.98 -26.93 -23.18
C ALA A 342 -12.23 -26.06 -21.92
N SER A 343 -13.30 -25.26 -21.92
CA SER A 343 -13.61 -24.32 -20.83
C SER A 343 -13.63 -24.96 -19.44
N PRO A 344 -14.23 -26.17 -19.22
CA PRO A 344 -14.18 -26.83 -17.92
C PRO A 344 -12.73 -27.15 -17.48
N PHE A 345 -11.94 -27.69 -18.41
CA PHE A 345 -10.56 -28.07 -18.10
C PHE A 345 -9.67 -26.85 -17.79
N VAL A 346 -9.89 -25.73 -18.47
CA VAL A 346 -9.18 -24.47 -18.21
C VAL A 346 -9.59 -23.91 -16.85
N PHE A 347 -10.88 -23.90 -16.53
CA PHE A 347 -11.36 -23.43 -15.23
C PHE A 347 -10.80 -24.26 -14.08
N PHE A 348 -10.91 -25.56 -14.11
CA PHE A 348 -10.41 -26.42 -13.04
C PHE A 348 -8.87 -26.50 -13.00
N SER A 349 -8.15 -26.09 -14.07
CA SER A 349 -6.68 -26.02 -14.02
C SER A 349 -6.15 -24.93 -13.09
N HIS A 350 -7.00 -24.00 -12.62
CA HIS A 350 -6.65 -23.08 -11.55
C HIS A 350 -6.34 -23.82 -10.23
N MET A 351 -6.93 -24.98 -10.01
CA MET A 351 -6.72 -25.72 -8.77
C MET A 351 -5.31 -26.29 -8.67
N PRO A 352 -4.57 -25.98 -7.60
CA PRO A 352 -3.21 -26.48 -7.39
C PRO A 352 -3.15 -28.00 -7.48
N LEU A 353 -2.10 -28.55 -8.09
CA LEU A 353 -1.87 -29.97 -8.35
C LEU A 353 -2.82 -30.62 -9.36
N ASN A 354 -3.65 -29.87 -10.06
CA ASN A 354 -4.50 -30.44 -11.09
C ASN A 354 -3.65 -31.08 -12.21
N LYS A 355 -4.02 -32.33 -12.57
CA LYS A 355 -3.33 -33.08 -13.61
C LYS A 355 -3.66 -32.58 -15.03
N ARG A 356 -4.87 -32.03 -15.20
CA ARG A 356 -5.35 -31.51 -16.50
C ARG A 356 -4.90 -30.05 -16.65
N ARG A 357 -3.86 -29.85 -17.47
CA ARG A 357 -3.23 -28.57 -17.77
C ARG A 357 -3.19 -28.38 -19.29
N PRO A 358 -4.30 -27.94 -19.91
CA PRO A 358 -4.37 -27.86 -21.38
C PRO A 358 -3.30 -26.92 -21.96
N LEU A 359 -2.67 -27.28 -23.07
CA LEU A 359 -1.65 -26.50 -23.76
C LEU A 359 -0.43 -26.13 -22.89
N ASP A 360 -0.03 -27.01 -22.00
CA ASP A 360 1.22 -26.82 -21.29
C ASP A 360 2.43 -26.89 -22.24
N THR A 361 3.41 -26.05 -22.01
CA THR A 361 4.59 -25.92 -22.86
C THR A 361 5.86 -25.93 -22.04
N ARG A 362 6.95 -26.47 -22.60
CA ARG A 362 8.26 -26.41 -21.94
C ARG A 362 8.80 -25.00 -21.97
N ARG A 363 9.17 -24.49 -20.80
CA ARG A 363 9.74 -23.16 -20.60
C ARG A 363 10.81 -23.21 -19.52
N THR A 364 11.65 -22.19 -19.50
CA THR A 364 12.65 -22.01 -18.47
C THR A 364 12.04 -21.40 -17.22
N ILE A 365 12.72 -21.59 -16.07
CA ILE A 365 12.38 -20.86 -14.84
C ILE A 365 12.47 -19.36 -15.03
N THR A 366 13.35 -18.85 -15.89
CA THR A 366 13.46 -17.43 -16.20
C THR A 366 12.15 -16.92 -16.82
N ASN A 367 11.54 -17.66 -17.75
CA ASN A 367 10.23 -17.28 -18.29
C ASN A 367 9.17 -17.22 -17.19
N LEU A 368 9.11 -18.23 -16.32
CA LEU A 368 8.18 -18.23 -15.19
C LEU A 368 8.40 -17.02 -14.26
N ALA A 369 9.65 -16.75 -13.85
CA ALA A 369 9.98 -15.65 -12.97
C ALA A 369 9.63 -14.28 -13.57
N CYS A 370 9.79 -14.10 -14.90
CA CYS A 370 9.36 -12.88 -15.59
C CYS A 370 7.84 -12.64 -15.50
N LEU A 371 7.05 -13.70 -15.47
CA LEU A 371 5.59 -13.62 -15.43
C LEU A 371 5.01 -13.52 -14.01
N MET A 372 5.79 -13.81 -12.99
CA MET A 372 5.42 -13.71 -11.57
C MET A 372 6.26 -12.63 -10.87
N SER A 373 6.04 -11.38 -11.24
CA SER A 373 6.80 -10.24 -10.72
C SER A 373 6.60 -10.01 -9.22
N PHE A 374 5.50 -10.47 -8.65
CA PHE A 374 4.99 -10.08 -7.33
C PHE A 374 4.94 -8.56 -7.12
N HIS A 375 4.78 -7.82 -8.22
CA HIS A 375 4.50 -6.40 -8.14
C HIS A 375 3.06 -6.17 -7.69
N ASN A 376 2.84 -5.11 -6.93
CA ASN A 376 1.52 -4.68 -6.52
C ASN A 376 1.51 -3.18 -6.24
N TYR A 377 0.34 -2.58 -6.13
CA TYR A 377 0.20 -1.22 -5.63
C TYR A 377 0.17 -1.22 -4.11
N SER A 378 0.80 -0.21 -3.52
CA SER A 378 0.74 -0.05 -2.08
C SER A 378 -0.71 0.12 -1.62
N SER A 379 -1.11 -0.64 -0.62
CA SER A 379 -2.44 -0.54 0.00
C SER A 379 -2.45 0.34 1.26
N GLY A 380 -1.29 0.79 1.74
CA GLY A 380 -1.19 1.39 3.05
C GLY A 380 -1.60 0.43 4.16
N LYS A 381 -1.92 0.95 5.34
CA LYS A 381 -2.32 0.13 6.49
C LYS A 381 -3.64 0.61 7.09
N LYS A 382 -4.66 -0.26 7.06
CA LYS A 382 -6.02 0.05 7.49
C LYS A 382 -6.15 0.24 9.00
N SER A 383 -5.44 -0.57 9.80
CA SER A 383 -5.55 -0.61 11.27
C SER A 383 -4.22 -0.96 11.94
N GLY A 384 -4.10 -0.72 13.23
CA GLY A 384 -2.86 -0.95 13.98
C GLY A 384 -1.82 0.16 13.76
N ASN A 385 -2.26 1.38 13.39
CA ASN A 385 -1.43 2.56 13.20
C ASN A 385 -1.14 3.25 14.54
N PRO A 386 -0.11 4.13 14.62
CA PRO A 386 0.32 4.70 15.90
C PRO A 386 -0.69 5.60 16.58
N ILE A 387 -1.52 6.33 15.81
CA ILE A 387 -2.37 7.41 16.33
C ILE A 387 -3.83 7.00 16.51
N GLY A 388 -4.51 7.66 17.46
CA GLY A 388 -5.92 7.48 17.72
C GLY A 388 -6.27 6.05 18.09
N ASP A 389 -7.32 5.53 17.49
CA ASP A 389 -7.79 4.14 17.60
C ASP A 389 -6.98 3.14 16.77
N GLY A 390 -5.93 3.59 16.13
CA GLY A 390 -5.10 2.79 15.22
C GLY A 390 -5.67 2.65 13.81
N SER A 391 -6.82 3.23 13.50
CA SER A 391 -7.34 3.24 12.13
C SER A 391 -6.56 4.18 11.21
N ALA A 392 -6.60 3.95 9.89
CA ALA A 392 -6.02 4.86 8.90
C ALA A 392 -6.71 6.23 8.91
N ILE A 393 -6.01 7.28 8.55
CA ILE A 393 -6.59 8.63 8.49
C ILE A 393 -7.73 8.69 7.49
N MET A 394 -7.51 8.20 6.28
CA MET A 394 -8.52 8.16 5.23
C MET A 394 -8.14 7.16 4.12
N PRO A 395 -9.14 6.62 3.38
CA PRO A 395 -8.86 5.89 2.15
C PRO A 395 -8.58 6.86 1.00
N LEU A 396 -7.68 6.48 0.11
CA LEU A 396 -7.39 7.17 -1.14
C LEU A 396 -7.56 6.20 -2.31
N LYS A 397 -7.92 6.72 -3.46
CA LYS A 397 -7.96 5.95 -4.70
C LYS A 397 -6.58 5.94 -5.34
N THR A 398 -6.10 4.77 -5.75
CA THR A 398 -4.87 4.61 -6.53
C THR A 398 -5.17 4.59 -8.04
N ASP A 399 -4.15 4.74 -8.86
CA ASP A 399 -4.26 4.63 -10.33
C ASP A 399 -4.69 3.23 -10.78
N SER A 400 -4.42 2.21 -9.99
CA SER A 400 -4.88 0.84 -10.26
C SER A 400 -6.37 0.61 -9.95
N GLY A 401 -7.09 1.63 -9.44
CA GLY A 401 -8.45 1.46 -8.93
C GLY A 401 -8.51 0.67 -7.63
N SER A 402 -7.41 0.56 -6.90
CA SER A 402 -7.36 0.00 -5.54
C SER A 402 -7.47 1.11 -4.48
N VAL A 403 -7.54 0.70 -3.23
CA VAL A 403 -7.61 1.61 -2.08
C VAL A 403 -6.27 1.66 -1.38
N TYR A 404 -5.81 2.89 -1.14
CA TYR A 404 -4.67 3.17 -0.29
C TYR A 404 -5.12 3.76 1.04
N TRP A 405 -4.79 3.10 2.15
CA TRP A 405 -5.09 3.56 3.51
C TRP A 405 -4.02 4.52 4.00
N PHE A 406 -4.30 5.80 3.89
CA PHE A 406 -3.34 6.86 4.17
C PHE A 406 -3.07 7.04 5.67
N ASN A 407 -1.80 7.17 6.01
CA ASN A 407 -1.27 7.50 7.33
C ASN A 407 -0.05 8.41 7.19
N THR A 408 0.17 9.27 8.17
CA THR A 408 1.34 10.16 8.24
C THR A 408 2.51 9.55 9.00
N HIS A 409 2.26 8.53 9.81
CA HIS A 409 3.28 7.89 10.65
C HIS A 409 3.73 6.58 10.02
N TYR A 410 5.00 6.24 10.20
CA TYR A 410 5.50 4.92 9.83
C TYR A 410 4.78 3.83 10.61
N SER A 411 4.24 2.86 9.91
CA SER A 411 3.47 1.77 10.47
C SER A 411 3.78 0.47 9.72
N PRO A 412 4.62 -0.42 10.31
CA PRO A 412 4.95 -1.70 9.69
C PRO A 412 3.68 -2.53 9.44
N PRO A 413 3.55 -3.19 8.26
CA PRO A 413 2.35 -3.95 7.90
C PRO A 413 2.00 -5.04 8.92
N GLU A 414 3.01 -5.78 9.41
CA GLU A 414 2.81 -6.96 10.25
C GLU A 414 2.64 -6.64 11.74
N LYS A 415 2.94 -5.40 12.18
CA LYS A 415 3.01 -5.07 13.60
C LYS A 415 1.95 -4.04 14.00
N ASN A 416 1.14 -4.37 14.99
CA ASN A 416 0.29 -3.37 15.63
C ASN A 416 1.17 -2.40 16.45
N VAL A 417 1.13 -1.11 16.11
CA VAL A 417 1.91 -0.05 16.76
C VAL A 417 1.02 1.03 17.40
N THR A 418 -0.25 0.74 17.62
CA THR A 418 -1.21 1.67 18.21
C THR A 418 -0.72 2.17 19.56
N GLY A 419 -0.74 3.49 19.75
CA GLY A 419 -0.26 4.16 20.98
C GLY A 419 1.26 4.29 21.09
N GLN A 420 2.04 3.80 20.14
CA GLN A 420 3.49 4.00 20.13
C GLN A 420 3.84 5.43 19.69
N LYS A 421 4.82 6.04 20.34
CA LYS A 421 5.33 7.37 19.97
C LYS A 421 6.27 7.25 18.77
N ILE A 422 5.72 7.40 17.58
CA ILE A 422 6.45 7.39 16.32
C ILE A 422 6.30 8.78 15.70
N ALA A 423 7.39 9.35 15.14
CA ALA A 423 7.33 10.62 14.46
C ALA A 423 6.52 10.48 13.14
N GLY A 424 5.61 11.43 12.91
CA GLY A 424 4.77 11.47 11.72
C GLY A 424 5.00 12.74 10.94
N HIS A 425 5.97 12.73 10.01
CA HIS A 425 6.23 13.83 9.11
C HIS A 425 5.78 13.46 7.70
N ALA A 426 5.00 14.34 7.06
CA ALA A 426 4.54 14.14 5.70
C ALA A 426 4.82 15.38 4.85
N MET A 427 5.26 15.18 3.62
CA MET A 427 5.47 16.25 2.65
C MET A 427 4.58 15.99 1.42
N PHE A 428 3.78 17.00 1.03
CA PHE A 428 2.91 16.91 -0.14
C PHE A 428 3.46 17.77 -1.27
N LEU A 429 3.90 17.13 -2.34
CA LEU A 429 4.44 17.77 -3.52
C LEU A 429 3.47 17.64 -4.69
N GLY A 430 3.35 18.69 -5.49
CA GLY A 430 2.51 18.68 -6.67
C GLY A 430 2.51 20.03 -7.38
N ALA A 431 2.19 20.05 -8.67
CA ALA A 431 2.03 21.26 -9.45
C ALA A 431 0.84 22.12 -8.94
N THR A 432 0.79 23.37 -9.35
CA THR A 432 -0.36 24.24 -9.06
C THR A 432 -1.63 23.65 -9.67
N GLY A 433 -2.74 23.65 -8.91
CA GLY A 433 -4.03 23.11 -9.36
C GLY A 433 -4.22 21.59 -9.17
N THR A 434 -3.22 20.85 -8.67
CA THR A 434 -3.34 19.38 -8.46
C THR A 434 -4.10 18.96 -7.22
N GLY A 435 -4.62 19.92 -6.42
CA GLY A 435 -5.45 19.62 -5.26
C GLY A 435 -4.70 19.46 -3.93
N LYS A 436 -3.44 19.92 -3.81
CA LYS A 436 -2.65 19.82 -2.55
C LYS A 436 -3.41 20.36 -1.34
N THR A 437 -3.89 21.60 -1.41
CA THR A 437 -4.63 22.23 -0.31
C THR A 437 -5.93 21.50 0.02
N THR A 438 -6.64 20.99 -1.00
CA THR A 438 -7.85 20.18 -0.79
C THR A 438 -7.52 18.88 -0.07
N PHE A 439 -6.41 18.23 -0.44
CA PHE A 439 -5.95 17.02 0.21
C PHE A 439 -5.56 17.29 1.68
N GLU A 440 -4.75 18.31 1.95
CA GLU A 440 -4.34 18.72 3.29
C GLU A 440 -5.54 19.04 4.17
N ALA A 441 -6.49 19.82 3.65
CA ALA A 441 -7.73 20.14 4.34
C ALA A 441 -8.55 18.87 4.64
N THR A 442 -8.72 17.99 3.66
CA THR A 442 -9.47 16.74 3.84
C THR A 442 -8.81 15.84 4.90
N ALA A 443 -7.49 15.65 4.82
CA ALA A 443 -6.74 14.85 5.80
C ALA A 443 -6.84 15.45 7.20
N SER A 444 -6.71 16.78 7.32
CA SER A 444 -6.88 17.51 8.58
C SER A 444 -8.29 17.35 9.16
N GLY A 445 -9.32 17.39 8.31
CA GLY A 445 -10.69 17.11 8.71
C GLY A 445 -10.87 15.69 9.25
N PHE A 446 -10.32 14.70 8.54
CA PHE A 446 -10.42 13.31 8.99
C PHE A 446 -9.61 13.00 10.24
N LEU A 447 -8.51 13.73 10.49
CA LEU A 447 -7.76 13.64 11.75
C LEU A 447 -8.58 14.10 12.96
N GLN A 448 -9.60 14.96 12.79
CA GLN A 448 -10.41 15.47 13.91
C GLN A 448 -11.07 14.36 14.75
N ARG A 449 -11.32 13.17 14.17
CA ARG A 449 -11.87 12.04 14.95
C ARG A 449 -10.91 11.50 16.02
N PHE A 450 -9.63 11.83 15.93
CA PHE A 450 -8.61 11.47 16.91
C PHE A 450 -8.39 12.58 17.98
N ASP A 451 -9.18 13.62 17.94
CA ASP A 451 -9.11 14.77 18.84
C ASP A 451 -7.71 15.42 18.92
N PRO A 452 -7.07 15.73 17.78
CA PRO A 452 -5.74 16.30 17.77
C PRO A 452 -5.75 17.78 18.13
N LEU A 453 -4.64 18.23 18.73
CA LEU A 453 -4.31 19.64 18.75
C LEU A 453 -3.71 20.02 17.40
N MET A 454 -4.33 20.95 16.66
CA MET A 454 -3.88 21.34 15.32
C MET A 454 -3.48 22.81 15.28
N PHE A 455 -2.31 23.07 14.71
CA PHE A 455 -1.83 24.40 14.39
C PHE A 455 -1.48 24.45 12.89
N VAL A 456 -2.03 25.42 12.18
CA VAL A 456 -1.85 25.55 10.74
C VAL A 456 -1.30 26.94 10.41
N VAL A 457 -0.31 26.99 9.52
CA VAL A 457 0.24 28.22 8.94
C VAL A 457 -0.17 28.25 7.47
N ASP A 458 -0.95 29.25 7.09
CA ASP A 458 -1.52 29.38 5.74
C ASP A 458 -1.07 30.69 5.10
N TYR A 459 -0.26 30.61 4.06
CA TYR A 459 0.30 31.78 3.40
C TYR A 459 -0.74 32.51 2.52
N ASN A 460 -1.62 31.77 1.85
CA ASN A 460 -2.51 32.33 0.82
C ASN A 460 -4.00 32.41 1.24
N ARG A 461 -4.32 32.21 2.52
CA ARG A 461 -5.69 32.11 3.04
C ARG A 461 -6.52 31.00 2.36
N SER A 462 -5.86 29.97 1.87
CA SER A 462 -6.49 28.90 1.10
C SER A 462 -7.25 27.90 1.98
N THR A 463 -6.97 27.88 3.29
CA THR A 463 -7.55 26.93 4.24
C THR A 463 -8.61 27.56 5.17
N GLU A 464 -8.86 28.87 5.10
CA GLU A 464 -9.77 29.60 6.00
C GLU A 464 -11.16 28.94 6.08
N LEU A 465 -11.74 28.59 4.91
CA LEU A 465 -13.06 27.96 4.84
C LEU A 465 -13.12 26.65 5.62
N PHE A 466 -12.09 25.80 5.45
CA PHE A 466 -12.03 24.50 6.11
C PHE A 466 -11.84 24.64 7.62
N VAL A 467 -10.97 25.55 8.05
CA VAL A 467 -10.72 25.79 9.48
C VAL A 467 -12.02 26.21 10.18
N ARG A 468 -12.75 27.14 9.60
CA ARG A 468 -14.03 27.59 10.16
C ARG A 468 -15.08 26.49 10.12
N ALA A 469 -15.12 25.68 9.05
CA ALA A 469 -16.03 24.55 8.93
C ALA A 469 -15.75 23.45 9.99
N TYR A 470 -14.49 23.30 10.41
CA TYR A 470 -14.09 22.35 11.46
C TYR A 470 -14.29 22.91 12.89
N GLY A 471 -14.80 24.15 13.02
CA GLY A 471 -15.01 24.82 14.30
C GLY A 471 -13.76 25.49 14.85
N GLY A 472 -12.72 25.62 14.03
CA GLY A 472 -11.48 26.28 14.40
C GLY A 472 -11.54 27.80 14.29
N SER A 473 -10.55 28.48 14.89
CA SER A 473 -10.36 29.92 14.80
C SER A 473 -9.31 30.24 13.74
N TYR A 474 -9.66 31.16 12.86
CA TYR A 474 -8.77 31.64 11.79
C TYR A 474 -8.41 33.11 12.03
N PHE A 475 -7.12 33.42 12.11
CA PHE A 475 -6.60 34.75 12.30
C PHE A 475 -5.80 35.18 11.09
N THR A 476 -6.04 36.39 10.61
CA THR A 476 -5.31 36.95 9.47
C THR A 476 -4.30 37.97 9.99
N LEU A 477 -3.03 37.79 9.66
CA LEU A 477 -2.01 38.83 9.83
C LEU A 477 -2.09 39.77 8.63
N GLN A 478 -2.47 41.01 8.86
CA GLN A 478 -2.58 42.02 7.83
C GLN A 478 -1.67 43.20 8.23
N GLU A 479 -0.86 43.64 7.30
CA GLU A 479 0.05 44.74 7.50
C GLU A 479 -0.70 46.00 7.96
N GLY A 480 -0.18 46.67 8.99
CA GLY A 480 -0.77 47.86 9.58
C GLY A 480 -1.97 47.63 10.51
N ILE A 481 -2.47 46.39 10.64
CA ILE A 481 -3.54 46.05 11.59
C ILE A 481 -2.93 45.30 12.77
N TYR A 482 -3.10 45.84 13.99
CA TYR A 482 -2.61 45.17 15.18
C TYR A 482 -3.20 43.78 15.32
N THR A 483 -2.30 42.79 15.38
CA THR A 483 -2.66 41.37 15.50
C THR A 483 -3.26 41.00 16.83
N GLY A 484 -2.96 41.84 17.82
CA GLY A 484 -3.21 41.53 19.21
C GLY A 484 -2.18 40.60 19.84
N CYS A 485 -1.10 40.27 19.18
CA CYS A 485 -0.04 39.45 19.74
C CYS A 485 0.86 40.30 20.64
N ASN A 486 0.92 39.95 21.93
CA ASN A 486 1.85 40.52 22.89
C ASN A 486 2.45 39.38 23.73
N PRO A 487 3.62 38.84 23.34
CA PRO A 487 4.22 37.70 24.03
C PRO A 487 4.67 37.99 25.43
N TRP A 488 4.84 39.25 25.81
CA TRP A 488 5.27 39.67 27.16
C TRP A 488 4.23 39.42 28.24
N GLN A 489 2.96 39.30 27.88
CA GLN A 489 1.83 39.15 28.77
C GLN A 489 1.35 37.69 28.93
N LEU A 490 2.10 36.71 28.42
CA LEU A 490 1.72 35.29 28.48
C LEU A 490 1.83 34.67 29.89
N ALA A 491 2.59 35.27 30.79
CA ALA A 491 2.71 34.83 32.18
C ALA A 491 2.67 35.99 33.12
N GLU A 492 1.91 35.89 34.23
CA GLU A 492 1.75 36.94 35.21
C GLU A 492 3.01 37.17 36.04
N GLY A 493 3.66 36.10 36.48
CA GLY A 493 4.85 36.18 37.33
C GLY A 493 5.61 34.85 37.42
N PRO A 494 6.67 34.83 38.31
CA PRO A 494 7.53 33.65 38.49
C PRO A 494 6.81 32.38 38.93
N GLU A 495 5.65 32.51 39.55
CA GLU A 495 4.81 31.39 40.02
C GLU A 495 4.14 30.64 38.83
N SER A 496 4.10 31.26 37.65
CA SER A 496 3.52 30.61 36.47
C SER A 496 4.43 29.47 35.99
N PRO A 497 3.89 28.27 35.75
CA PRO A 497 4.66 27.12 35.22
C PRO A 497 5.32 27.38 33.88
N VAL A 498 4.89 28.45 33.19
CA VAL A 498 5.44 28.86 31.90
C VAL A 498 6.55 29.88 31.98
N TRP A 499 6.75 30.48 33.14
CA TRP A 499 7.65 31.62 33.33
C TRP A 499 9.05 31.40 32.75
N HIS A 500 9.72 30.33 33.15
CA HIS A 500 11.09 30.07 32.69
C HIS A 500 11.19 29.84 31.18
N ARG A 501 10.18 29.18 30.60
CA ARG A 501 10.13 28.98 29.16
C ARG A 501 9.85 30.25 28.39
N LEU A 502 8.92 31.06 28.90
CA LEU A 502 8.61 32.36 28.33
C LEU A 502 9.82 33.28 28.41
N LEU A 503 10.50 33.37 29.54
CA LEU A 503 11.71 34.18 29.70
C LEU A 503 12.81 33.75 28.72
N ALA A 504 13.07 32.43 28.59
CA ALA A 504 14.03 31.91 27.63
C ALA A 504 13.61 32.16 26.19
N PHE A 505 12.32 32.12 25.89
CA PHE A 505 11.79 32.48 24.56
C PHE A 505 11.99 33.97 24.30
N LEU A 506 11.59 34.86 25.17
CA LEU A 506 11.70 36.31 25.00
C LEU A 506 13.15 36.76 24.83
N LYS A 507 14.10 36.18 25.58
CA LYS A 507 15.54 36.44 25.40
C LYS A 507 16.02 36.09 23.99
N ARG A 508 15.65 34.95 23.47
CA ARG A 508 16.01 34.55 22.08
C ARG A 508 15.27 35.38 21.03
N TRP A 509 13.99 35.64 21.30
CA TRP A 509 13.13 36.36 20.37
C TRP A 509 13.58 37.82 20.18
N THR A 510 13.92 38.54 21.25
CA THR A 510 14.44 39.91 21.20
C THR A 510 15.77 40.00 20.45
N GLN A 511 16.65 38.99 20.58
CA GLN A 511 17.89 38.91 19.77
C GLN A 511 17.59 38.69 18.28
N VAL A 512 16.51 37.97 17.93
CA VAL A 512 16.07 37.82 16.53
C VAL A 512 15.49 39.13 16.00
N LEU A 513 14.72 39.87 16.80
CA LEU A 513 14.19 41.20 16.43
C LEU A 513 15.31 42.22 16.19
N ALA A 514 16.39 42.15 16.95
CA ALA A 514 17.54 43.03 16.91
C ALA A 514 18.55 42.72 15.77
N ARG A 515 18.23 41.76 14.88
CA ARG A 515 19.03 41.51 13.71
C ARG A 515 19.06 42.72 12.79
N ASP A 516 20.22 42.92 12.10
CA ASP A 516 20.36 43.96 11.12
C ASP A 516 19.49 43.69 9.86
N ASN A 517 19.50 44.65 8.93
CA ASN A 517 18.72 44.53 7.67
C ASN A 517 19.26 43.45 6.73
N GLN A 518 20.45 42.90 6.99
CA GLN A 518 21.05 41.80 6.26
C GLN A 518 20.75 40.44 6.94
N GLY A 519 20.11 40.45 8.12
CA GLY A 519 19.79 39.26 8.90
C GLY A 519 20.90 38.78 9.83
N ASN A 520 22.01 39.53 9.95
CA ASN A 520 23.10 39.16 10.84
C ASN A 520 22.70 39.33 12.31
N PRO A 521 23.14 38.45 13.21
CA PRO A 521 22.87 38.57 14.66
C PRO A 521 23.52 39.80 15.26
N CYS A 522 23.00 40.27 16.39
CA CYS A 522 23.65 41.26 17.22
C CYS A 522 24.91 40.68 17.90
N SER A 523 25.80 41.56 18.39
CA SER A 523 27.00 41.15 19.14
C SER A 523 26.62 40.46 20.47
N ASP A 524 27.57 39.72 21.06
CA ASP A 524 27.37 39.08 22.35
C ASP A 524 27.07 40.09 23.47
N GLU A 525 27.70 41.25 23.41
CA GLU A 525 27.45 42.39 24.35
C GLU A 525 26.01 42.86 24.25
N HIS A 526 25.50 43.07 23.02
CA HIS A 526 24.11 43.42 22.80
C HIS A 526 23.15 42.28 23.22
N GLY A 527 23.56 41.02 23.08
CA GLY A 527 22.81 39.87 23.57
C GLY A 527 22.63 39.87 25.10
N ILE A 528 23.69 40.23 25.84
CA ILE A 528 23.66 40.38 27.32
C ILE A 528 22.74 41.55 27.71
N GLU A 529 22.86 42.68 27.02
CA GLU A 529 22.04 43.87 27.26
C GLU A 529 20.55 43.57 27.05
N LEU A 530 20.19 42.90 25.91
CA LEU A 530 18.83 42.47 25.62
C LEU A 530 18.29 41.52 26.69
N ASN A 531 19.09 40.58 27.14
CA ASN A 531 18.67 39.65 28.19
C ASN A 531 18.34 40.38 29.52
N ALA A 532 19.14 41.39 29.89
CA ALA A 532 18.89 42.22 31.07
C ALA A 532 17.62 43.08 30.89
N ALA A 533 17.41 43.65 29.69
CA ALA A 533 16.21 44.42 29.37
C ALA A 533 14.95 43.55 29.44
N VAL A 534 14.99 42.32 28.92
CA VAL A 534 13.89 41.34 29.04
C VAL A 534 13.57 41.06 30.51
N GLU A 535 14.56 40.81 31.34
CA GLU A 535 14.34 40.58 32.79
C GLU A 535 13.73 41.79 33.50
N SER A 536 14.13 43.00 33.10
CA SER A 536 13.57 44.24 33.65
C SER A 536 12.10 44.41 33.28
N ILE A 537 11.73 44.22 32.02
CA ILE A 537 10.33 44.32 31.57
C ILE A 537 9.47 43.25 32.25
N MET A 538 9.99 42.03 32.36
CA MET A 538 9.24 40.93 32.98
C MET A 538 8.97 41.10 34.47
N ARG A 539 9.65 42.04 35.18
CA ARG A 539 9.35 42.42 36.57
C ARG A 539 8.24 43.46 36.68
N MET A 540 7.83 44.11 35.57
CA MET A 540 6.75 45.09 35.55
C MET A 540 5.38 44.43 35.69
N PRO A 541 4.31 45.13 36.00
CA PRO A 541 2.94 44.63 35.92
C PRO A 541 2.64 44.09 34.55
N VAL A 542 1.88 42.98 34.46
CA VAL A 542 1.65 42.26 33.19
C VAL A 542 0.98 43.13 32.12
N GLU A 543 0.10 44.04 32.56
CA GLU A 543 -0.66 44.94 31.70
C GLU A 543 0.21 45.98 31.00
N GLU A 544 1.35 46.32 31.58
CA GLU A 544 2.27 47.36 31.09
C GLU A 544 3.32 46.79 30.13
N ARG A 545 3.52 45.47 30.16
CA ARG A 545 4.59 44.82 29.38
C ARG A 545 4.30 44.86 27.89
N ARG A 546 5.23 45.44 27.13
CA ARG A 546 5.17 45.50 25.67
C ARG A 546 6.56 45.63 25.05
N THR A 547 6.67 45.34 23.74
CA THR A 547 7.96 45.37 23.02
C THR A 547 8.58 46.77 22.99
N ALA A 548 7.76 47.81 22.90
CA ALA A 548 8.23 49.21 22.89
C ALA A 548 9.06 49.60 24.12
N LEU A 549 8.84 49.02 25.28
CA LEU A 549 9.61 49.28 26.48
C LEU A 549 11.10 48.91 26.36
N LEU A 550 11.44 48.08 25.38
CA LEU A 550 12.85 47.82 25.07
C LEU A 550 13.59 49.11 24.69
N LEU A 551 12.95 50.03 23.97
CA LEU A 551 13.56 51.25 23.49
C LEU A 551 13.99 52.18 24.66
N ASP A 552 13.33 52.12 25.80
CA ASP A 552 13.66 52.94 26.97
C ASP A 552 14.84 52.37 27.79
N ILE A 553 15.22 51.12 27.54
CA ILE A 553 16.17 50.40 28.39
C ILE A 553 17.50 50.14 27.67
N VAL A 554 17.46 49.95 26.34
CA VAL A 554 18.63 49.50 25.55
C VAL A 554 19.40 50.65 24.94
N SER A 555 20.66 50.39 24.58
CA SER A 555 21.59 51.34 23.95
C SER A 555 21.05 51.89 22.63
N PRO A 556 21.50 53.09 22.19
CA PRO A 556 21.02 53.73 20.95
C PRO A 556 21.19 52.89 19.69
N GLU A 557 22.21 52.04 19.66
CA GLU A 557 22.43 51.13 18.53
C GLU A 557 21.32 50.06 18.47
N LEU A 558 20.98 49.44 19.60
CA LEU A 558 19.88 48.50 19.69
C LEU A 558 18.51 49.16 19.49
N GLN A 559 18.32 50.40 19.98
CA GLN A 559 17.12 51.18 19.69
C GLN A 559 16.87 51.31 18.19
N THR A 560 17.92 51.65 17.42
CA THR A 560 17.82 51.77 15.97
C THR A 560 17.39 50.45 15.32
N ARG A 561 17.89 49.32 15.81
CA ARG A 561 17.54 47.99 15.28
C ARG A 561 16.14 47.56 15.65
N LEU A 562 15.67 47.93 16.84
CA LEU A 562 14.36 47.52 17.39
C LEU A 562 13.23 48.44 16.99
N ALA A 563 13.50 49.69 16.62
CA ALA A 563 12.49 50.72 16.32
C ALA A 563 11.40 50.25 15.33
N LYS A 564 11.81 49.46 14.34
CA LYS A 564 10.87 48.90 13.33
C LYS A 564 9.79 47.95 13.91
N TRP A 565 10.02 47.43 15.16
CA TRP A 565 9.12 46.48 15.82
C TRP A 565 8.29 47.14 16.94
N CYS A 566 8.51 48.41 17.23
CA CYS A 566 7.99 49.10 18.41
C CYS A 566 7.11 50.29 18.02
N ASP A 567 6.12 50.62 18.80
CA ASP A 567 5.23 51.77 18.67
C ASP A 567 4.67 51.98 17.24
N ASN A 568 5.17 52.97 16.50
CA ASN A 568 4.77 53.30 15.14
C ASN A 568 5.70 52.70 14.07
N GLY A 569 6.56 51.80 14.47
CA GLY A 569 7.49 51.12 13.55
C GLY A 569 6.73 50.23 12.51
N GLU A 570 7.40 49.95 11.40
CA GLU A 570 6.88 49.25 10.24
C GLU A 570 6.19 47.91 10.61
N TYR A 571 6.72 47.22 11.61
CA TYR A 571 6.24 45.89 12.04
C TYR A 571 5.64 45.87 13.45
N ALA A 572 5.45 47.02 14.09
CA ALA A 572 4.90 47.13 15.46
C ALA A 572 3.50 46.46 15.55
N TRP A 573 2.70 46.58 14.52
CA TRP A 573 1.38 45.97 14.45
C TRP A 573 1.38 44.45 14.67
N ALA A 574 2.51 43.81 14.37
CA ALA A 574 2.63 42.34 14.46
C ALA A 574 2.89 41.87 15.90
N VAL A 575 3.68 42.60 16.70
CA VAL A 575 4.28 42.11 17.95
C VAL A 575 4.22 43.08 19.13
N ASP A 576 3.77 44.31 18.93
CA ASP A 576 3.73 45.36 19.96
C ASP A 576 2.29 45.84 20.21
N SER A 577 1.33 44.93 20.27
CA SER A 577 -0.08 45.28 20.46
C SER A 577 -0.33 45.87 21.86
N PRO A 578 -0.94 47.06 21.95
CA PRO A 578 -1.38 47.62 23.25
C PRO A 578 -2.65 46.92 23.73
N GLY A 579 -2.64 46.39 24.94
CA GLY A 579 -3.81 45.78 25.58
C GLY A 579 -3.96 44.27 25.33
N ILE A 580 -4.94 43.66 26.01
CA ILE A 580 -5.21 42.22 25.95
C ILE A 580 -6.07 41.89 24.75
N PRO A 581 -5.58 41.23 23.75
CA PRO A 581 -6.30 40.99 22.53
C PRO A 581 -6.85 39.59 22.42
N SER A 582 -7.66 39.38 21.36
CA SER A 582 -8.30 38.12 21.06
C SER A 582 -7.31 36.95 20.87
N ILE A 583 -6.15 37.18 20.27
CA ILE A 583 -5.08 36.17 20.17
C ILE A 583 -4.49 35.81 21.53
N HIS A 584 -4.30 36.81 22.41
CA HIS A 584 -3.80 36.58 23.76
C HIS A 584 -4.76 35.71 24.60
N CYS A 585 -6.06 35.94 24.53
CA CYS A 585 -7.06 35.09 25.16
C CYS A 585 -7.02 33.65 24.60
N ILE A 586 -6.66 33.49 23.36
CA ILE A 586 -6.55 32.18 22.69
C ILE A 586 -5.23 31.49 23.13
N ILE A 587 -4.11 32.21 23.19
CA ILE A 587 -2.84 31.66 23.66
C ILE A 587 -2.90 31.40 25.20
N LYS A 588 -3.59 32.20 25.99
CA LYS A 588 -3.86 31.93 27.43
C LYS A 588 -4.82 30.74 27.62
N LYS A 589 -5.78 30.56 26.76
CA LYS A 589 -6.69 29.39 26.75
C LYS A 589 -6.00 28.11 26.34
N TRP A 590 -4.88 28.25 25.66
CA TRP A 590 -3.94 27.19 25.39
C TRP A 590 -2.95 27.15 26.53
N ASP A 591 -3.27 26.41 27.55
CA ASP A 591 -2.30 25.91 28.50
C ASP A 591 -1.26 25.05 27.76
N LEU A 592 -0.43 25.71 26.97
CA LEU A 592 0.72 25.10 26.27
C LEU A 592 1.67 24.38 27.25
N ILE A 593 1.27 24.28 28.56
CA ILE A 593 2.18 24.00 29.66
C ILE A 593 1.59 23.11 30.74
N GLN A 594 0.31 22.80 30.72
CA GLN A 594 -0.20 21.76 31.61
C GLN A 594 -0.26 20.39 30.94
N PRO A 595 -0.04 19.29 31.69
CA PRO A 595 -0.37 17.95 31.17
C PRO A 595 -1.89 17.89 30.99
N LEU A 596 -2.27 17.94 29.75
CA LEU A 596 -3.57 18.01 29.12
C LEU A 596 -4.69 17.27 29.86
N SER A 597 -5.69 18.02 30.29
CA SER A 597 -7.06 17.56 30.32
C SER A 597 -7.70 17.85 28.93
N TRP A 598 -8.03 16.84 28.22
CA TRP A 598 -8.28 16.78 26.76
C TRP A 598 -9.65 17.32 26.33
N THR A 599 -10.09 18.50 26.68
CA THR A 599 -11.48 18.94 26.41
C THR A 599 -11.69 20.17 25.55
N GLN A 600 -10.67 20.78 24.92
CA GLN A 600 -10.91 21.93 24.03
C GLN A 600 -10.21 21.82 22.67
N LYS A 601 -11.02 21.72 21.63
CA LYS A 601 -10.63 21.70 20.21
C LYS A 601 -10.48 23.12 19.68
N THR A 602 -9.27 23.56 19.34
CA THR A 602 -9.06 24.84 18.65
C THR A 602 -7.97 24.69 17.60
N VAL A 603 -8.27 25.09 16.37
CA VAL A 603 -7.32 25.11 15.24
C VAL A 603 -6.84 26.54 15.04
N PHE A 604 -5.51 26.75 15.06
CA PHE A 604 -4.92 28.06 14.77
C PHE A 604 -4.29 28.08 13.39
N ILE A 605 -4.55 29.16 12.67
CA ILE A 605 -3.92 29.42 11.39
C ILE A 605 -3.42 30.85 11.37
N LEU A 606 -2.10 30.99 11.25
CA LEU A 606 -1.44 32.26 11.06
C LEU A 606 -0.94 32.34 9.61
N PRO A 607 -1.44 33.27 8.79
CA PRO A 607 -0.84 33.55 7.48
C PRO A 607 0.51 34.21 7.70
N VAL A 608 1.58 33.62 7.20
CA VAL A 608 2.95 34.17 7.30
C VAL A 608 3.21 35.03 6.06
N ASN A 609 2.81 36.30 6.13
CA ASN A 609 3.20 37.30 5.11
C ASN A 609 4.46 38.09 5.50
N LEU A 610 5.23 37.63 6.51
CA LEU A 610 6.33 38.39 7.10
C LEU A 610 7.70 38.21 6.44
N TYR A 611 7.82 37.47 5.34
CA TYR A 611 9.08 37.40 4.61
C TYR A 611 8.96 38.01 3.22
N SER A 612 9.55 39.20 3.08
CA SER A 612 9.79 39.81 1.79
C SER A 612 10.53 38.86 0.84
N ARG A 613 10.31 39.04 -0.46
CA ARG A 613 10.87 38.25 -1.59
C ARG A 613 12.40 37.98 -1.56
N SER A 614 13.14 38.54 -0.62
CA SER A 614 14.60 38.42 -0.54
C SER A 614 15.11 37.11 0.06
N CYS A 615 14.31 36.32 0.76
CA CYS A 615 14.77 35.06 1.38
C CYS A 615 14.72 33.83 0.45
N PHE A 616 14.10 33.92 -0.71
CA PHE A 616 13.99 32.78 -1.64
C PHE A 616 15.03 32.77 -2.79
N SER A 617 15.93 33.74 -2.86
CA SER A 617 16.90 33.81 -3.96
C SER A 617 18.25 33.15 -3.69
N THR A 618 18.52 32.63 -2.54
CA THR A 618 19.76 31.87 -2.26
C THR A 618 19.48 30.43 -1.92
N LYS A 619 19.71 29.56 -2.90
CA LYS A 619 19.90 28.11 -2.69
C LYS A 619 21.09 27.90 -1.74
N LYS A 620 20.89 27.86 -0.43
CA LYS A 620 21.76 27.16 0.52
C LYS A 620 21.08 27.04 1.87
N SER A 621 20.86 25.77 2.28
CA SER A 621 20.62 25.29 3.64
C SER A 621 19.66 26.10 4.52
N CYS A 622 18.37 25.89 4.40
CA CYS A 622 17.45 26.09 5.51
C CYS A 622 17.33 24.79 6.31
N ASN A 623 18.17 24.63 7.33
CA ASN A 623 17.78 23.87 8.50
C ASN A 623 16.74 24.72 9.23
N ALA A 624 15.48 24.59 8.86
CA ALA A 624 14.38 25.11 9.64
C ALA A 624 14.21 24.19 10.84
N ALA A 625 14.69 24.63 11.99
CA ALA A 625 14.24 24.09 13.26
C ALA A 625 12.74 24.41 13.37
N ALA A 626 11.91 23.39 13.21
CA ALA A 626 10.50 23.47 13.56
C ALA A 626 10.42 23.61 15.08
N ILE A 627 9.87 24.72 15.54
CA ILE A 627 9.36 24.91 16.89
C ILE A 627 7.89 24.53 16.89
#